data_1f5b09684590925cb6ca4df94d677ce7
#
_entry.id   1f5b09684590925cb6ca4df94d677ce7
#
_cell.length_a   1.000
_cell.length_b   1.000
_cell.length_c   1.000
_cell.angle_alpha   90.00
_cell.angle_beta   90.00
_cell.angle_gamma   90.00
#
_symmetry.space_group_name_H-M   'P 1'
#
loop_
_entity.id
_entity.type
_entity.pdbx_description
1 polymer ?
#
loop_
_entity_poly.entity_id
_entity_poly.type
_entity_poly.pdbx_seq_one_letter_code
_entity_poly.pdbx_strand_id
1 'polypeptide(L)'
;MSEYRRNKGMVACIIAVIAGGALTVGALTYFGSTGWWWFPGWNTAKIVFPFEQEIGNTTGTVNLEVDLGVGAVAIEFEENTTLLYRMTVEVQNSTLEEYGAPVVTFGSNVIALDYAAAGVNLTLGTGVNYTIGVITSTGAVFITLDHGAHIGNISLTTTTGAISLIMGDDVQILGDSVFDLETSTGAISVNLDLPVGVGGSFEASTTVGPVTVTQVGWNQITTRHYETDDYDTAETTVTIVAQAGTGAISADLS
;
A
#
# COMPACT_ATOMS: atom_id res chain seq x y z
N MET A 1 11.27 36.03 -1.79
CA MET A 1 12.13 35.21 -0.88
C MET A 1 11.44 33.96 -0.32
N SER A 2 10.13 33.77 -0.46
CA SER A 2 9.38 32.59 0.05
C SER A 2 9.49 31.34 -0.83
N GLU A 3 9.56 31.46 -2.14
CA GLU A 3 9.66 30.32 -3.07
C GLU A 3 10.98 29.55 -2.97
N TYR A 4 12.09 30.24 -2.70
CA TYR A 4 13.40 29.59 -2.60
C TYR A 4 13.54 28.69 -1.34
N ARG A 5 12.79 28.96 -0.28
CA ARG A 5 12.75 28.11 0.92
C ARG A 5 11.91 26.86 0.73
N ARG A 6 10.82 26.97 -0.08
CA ARG A 6 9.93 25.85 -0.36
C ARG A 6 10.60 24.74 -1.18
N ASN A 7 11.43 25.16 -2.18
CA ASN A 7 12.18 24.23 -3.01
C ASN A 7 13.33 23.51 -2.26
N LYS A 8 13.92 24.11 -1.22
CA LYS A 8 14.95 23.43 -0.42
C LYS A 8 14.42 22.29 0.42
N GLY A 9 13.20 22.39 0.95
CA GLY A 9 12.55 21.31 1.69
C GLY A 9 12.24 20.12 0.78
N MET A 10 11.73 20.38 -0.41
CA MET A 10 11.41 19.35 -1.40
C MET A 10 12.66 18.63 -1.91
N VAL A 11 13.74 19.36 -2.20
CA VAL A 11 15.02 18.78 -2.62
C VAL A 11 15.66 17.97 -1.48
N ALA A 12 15.54 18.38 -0.23
CA ALA A 12 16.07 17.65 0.92
C ALA A 12 15.32 16.33 1.15
N CYS A 13 14.00 16.28 0.94
CA CYS A 13 13.22 15.04 0.98
C CYS A 13 13.62 14.07 -0.14
N ILE A 14 13.80 14.57 -1.36
CA ILE A 14 14.22 13.75 -2.51
C ILE A 14 15.64 13.18 -2.29
N ILE A 15 16.56 13.98 -1.77
CA ILE A 15 17.93 13.53 -1.46
C ILE A 15 17.94 12.52 -0.30
N ALA A 16 17.08 12.67 0.70
CA ALA A 16 16.96 11.71 1.79
C ALA A 16 16.43 10.34 1.31
N VAL A 17 15.50 10.33 0.34
CA VAL A 17 14.99 9.11 -0.29
C VAL A 17 16.06 8.44 -1.16
N ILE A 18 16.88 9.21 -1.89
CA ILE A 18 17.92 8.68 -2.77
C ILE A 18 19.17 8.22 -1.99
N ALA A 19 19.59 8.95 -0.96
CA ALA A 19 20.74 8.58 -0.12
C ALA A 19 20.42 7.48 0.89
N GLY A 20 19.14 7.26 1.21
CA GLY A 20 18.66 6.31 2.21
C GLY A 20 18.43 4.88 1.72
N GLY A 21 18.68 4.58 0.44
CA GLY A 21 18.41 3.26 -0.16
C GLY A 21 19.09 2.06 0.53
N ALA A 22 20.11 2.29 1.35
CA ALA A 22 20.77 1.25 2.16
C ALA A 22 20.33 1.24 3.64
N LEU A 23 19.59 2.26 4.10
CA LEU A 23 19.12 2.39 5.49
C LEU A 23 17.61 2.13 5.65
N THR A 24 16.87 1.96 4.57
CA THR A 24 15.41 1.94 4.59
C THR A 24 14.79 0.59 4.97
N VAL A 25 15.50 -0.52 4.84
CA VAL A 25 14.99 -1.84 5.31
C VAL A 25 14.86 -1.86 6.84
N GLY A 26 15.77 -1.21 7.56
CA GLY A 26 15.66 -1.04 9.02
C GLY A 26 14.66 0.02 9.48
N ALA A 27 14.32 0.98 8.63
CA ALA A 27 13.40 2.05 8.99
C ALA A 27 11.93 1.65 8.77
N LEU A 28 11.63 0.86 7.75
CA LEU A 28 10.26 0.40 7.46
C LEU A 28 9.72 -0.54 8.57
N THR A 29 10.57 -1.37 9.17
CA THR A 29 10.18 -2.21 10.33
C THR A 29 9.96 -1.40 11.61
N TYR A 30 10.51 -0.19 11.70
CA TYR A 30 10.35 0.70 12.85
C TYR A 30 9.08 1.58 12.75
N PHE A 31 8.57 1.80 11.54
CA PHE A 31 7.37 2.63 11.29
C PHE A 31 6.05 1.97 11.69
N GLY A 32 6.00 0.64 11.77
CA GLY A 32 4.80 -0.10 12.20
C GLY A 32 4.46 0.03 13.69
N SER A 33 5.39 0.55 14.53
CA SER A 33 5.19 0.64 15.99
C SER A 33 5.14 2.05 16.58
N THR A 34 5.45 3.06 15.81
CA THR A 34 5.48 4.45 16.30
C THR A 34 4.82 5.41 15.33
N GLY A 35 3.54 5.59 15.47
CA GLY A 35 2.70 6.64 14.86
C GLY A 35 3.37 7.61 13.87
N TRP A 36 2.72 7.90 12.83
CA TRP A 36 2.84 8.81 11.66
C TRP A 36 3.53 10.19 11.86
N TRP A 37 4.41 10.38 12.82
CA TRP A 37 4.92 11.68 13.30
C TRP A 37 6.09 12.27 12.49
N TRP A 38 6.51 11.67 11.38
CA TRP A 38 7.82 11.99 10.77
C TRP A 38 7.80 12.72 9.42
N PHE A 39 6.70 13.33 9.00
CA PHE A 39 6.78 14.29 7.90
C PHE A 39 7.13 15.69 8.45
N PRO A 40 8.40 16.17 8.27
CA PRO A 40 8.77 17.52 8.67
C PRO A 40 7.96 18.52 7.84
N GLY A 41 7.10 19.26 8.49
CA GLY A 41 6.22 20.26 7.86
C GLY A 41 4.74 20.07 8.16
N TRP A 42 4.32 18.95 8.74
CA TRP A 42 2.92 18.67 9.10
C TRP A 42 2.58 19.06 10.56
N ASN A 43 3.30 20.04 11.10
CA ASN A 43 3.10 20.53 12.47
C ASN A 43 1.96 21.57 12.58
N THR A 44 1.08 21.64 11.57
CA THR A 44 -0.15 22.44 11.60
C THR A 44 -1.31 21.62 12.19
N ALA A 45 -2.25 22.28 12.83
CA ALA A 45 -3.44 21.62 13.38
C ALA A 45 -4.11 20.78 12.30
N LYS A 46 -4.25 19.48 12.55
CA LYS A 46 -4.96 18.55 11.69
C LYS A 46 -6.39 18.39 12.18
N ILE A 47 -7.30 18.25 11.25
CA ILE A 47 -8.68 17.88 11.52
C ILE A 47 -8.86 16.42 11.09
N VAL A 48 -9.53 15.67 11.93
CA VAL A 48 -9.75 14.22 11.76
C VAL A 48 -11.21 14.00 11.39
N PHE A 49 -11.43 13.28 10.28
CA PHE A 49 -12.76 12.90 9.80
C PHE A 49 -12.89 11.38 9.91
N PRO A 50 -13.69 10.86 10.84
CA PRO A 50 -13.96 9.43 10.94
C PRO A 50 -15.14 9.05 10.01
N PHE A 51 -14.97 7.90 9.35
CA PHE A 51 -16.00 7.25 8.54
C PHE A 51 -16.05 5.77 8.92
N GLU A 52 -17.22 5.21 9.06
CA GLU A 52 -17.39 3.80 9.39
C GLU A 52 -18.65 3.27 8.72
N GLN A 53 -18.58 2.04 8.22
CA GLN A 53 -19.69 1.35 7.58
C GLN A 53 -19.68 -0.13 7.96
N GLU A 54 -20.83 -0.65 8.34
CA GLU A 54 -21.03 -2.09 8.48
C GLU A 54 -21.36 -2.73 7.14
N ILE A 55 -21.09 -4.03 6.99
CA ILE A 55 -21.37 -4.82 5.78
C ILE A 55 -22.86 -4.77 5.41
N GLY A 56 -23.77 -4.87 6.38
CA GLY A 56 -25.21 -4.87 6.14
C GLY A 56 -25.62 -5.98 5.17
N ASN A 57 -26.20 -5.58 4.02
CA ASN A 57 -26.61 -6.49 2.96
C ASN A 57 -25.59 -6.57 1.79
N THR A 58 -24.39 -6.08 1.97
CA THR A 58 -23.32 -6.15 0.96
C THR A 58 -22.96 -7.60 0.69
N THR A 59 -22.92 -7.99 -0.55
CA THR A 59 -22.55 -9.35 -1.01
C THR A 59 -21.55 -9.25 -2.16
N GLY A 60 -20.68 -10.26 -2.27
CA GLY A 60 -19.68 -10.32 -3.34
C GLY A 60 -18.42 -9.50 -3.01
N THR A 61 -17.68 -9.15 -4.05
CA THR A 61 -16.43 -8.39 -3.92
C THR A 61 -16.70 -6.90 -3.79
N VAL A 62 -16.01 -6.26 -2.87
CA VAL A 62 -16.01 -4.82 -2.64
C VAL A 62 -14.73 -4.23 -3.21
N ASN A 63 -14.87 -3.19 -4.04
CA ASN A 63 -13.75 -2.44 -4.58
C ASN A 63 -13.45 -1.26 -3.66
N LEU A 64 -12.23 -1.19 -3.17
CA LEU A 64 -11.70 -0.02 -2.48
C LEU A 64 -10.91 0.81 -3.47
N GLU A 65 -11.26 2.09 -3.60
CA GLU A 65 -10.60 3.06 -4.46
C GLU A 65 -10.18 4.29 -3.65
N VAL A 66 -8.88 4.53 -3.52
CA VAL A 66 -8.35 5.72 -2.83
C VAL A 66 -7.43 6.45 -3.80
N ASP A 67 -7.76 7.71 -4.09
CA ASP A 67 -6.95 8.62 -4.92
C ASP A 67 -6.56 9.85 -4.10
N LEU A 68 -5.25 10.04 -3.91
CA LEU A 68 -4.72 11.19 -3.18
C LEU A 68 -3.70 11.95 -4.03
N GLY A 69 -3.84 13.25 -4.11
CA GLY A 69 -2.80 14.10 -4.66
C GLY A 69 -1.52 14.04 -3.82
N VAL A 70 -1.63 14.24 -2.50
CA VAL A 70 -0.50 14.19 -1.56
C VAL A 70 -0.93 13.51 -0.28
N GLY A 71 -0.14 12.56 0.21
CA GLY A 71 -0.42 11.98 1.52
C GLY A 71 0.08 10.56 1.67
N ALA A 72 -0.43 9.91 2.70
CA ALA A 72 -0.11 8.52 2.92
C ALA A 72 -1.38 7.73 3.23
N VAL A 73 -1.40 6.49 2.77
CA VAL A 73 -2.50 5.55 3.00
C VAL A 73 -1.95 4.34 3.74
N ALA A 74 -2.56 3.99 4.87
CA ALA A 74 -2.33 2.73 5.55
C ALA A 74 -3.62 1.92 5.55
N ILE A 75 -3.51 0.67 5.15
CA ILE A 75 -4.61 -0.30 5.12
C ILE A 75 -4.21 -1.50 5.95
N GLU A 76 -5.08 -1.89 6.85
CA GLU A 76 -4.95 -3.07 7.71
C GLU A 76 -6.28 -3.82 7.77
N PHE A 77 -6.25 -5.06 8.17
CA PHE A 77 -7.42 -5.89 8.38
C PHE A 77 -7.66 -6.13 9.87
N GLU A 78 -8.91 -6.35 10.22
CA GLU A 78 -9.37 -6.69 11.57
C GLU A 78 -10.28 -7.92 11.48
N GLU A 79 -10.09 -8.90 12.35
CA GLU A 79 -10.97 -10.06 12.45
C GLU A 79 -12.38 -9.63 12.91
N ASN A 80 -13.12 -9.02 12.00
CA ASN A 80 -14.46 -8.50 12.22
C ASN A 80 -15.32 -8.75 10.99
N THR A 81 -16.23 -9.72 11.10
CA THR A 81 -17.10 -10.14 10.00
C THR A 81 -18.31 -9.24 9.80
N THR A 82 -18.51 -8.22 10.61
CA THR A 82 -19.60 -7.24 10.46
C THR A 82 -19.12 -5.88 9.97
N LEU A 83 -17.84 -5.56 10.12
CA LEU A 83 -17.23 -4.34 9.64
C LEU A 83 -17.03 -4.41 8.13
N LEU A 84 -17.51 -3.42 7.38
CA LEU A 84 -17.10 -3.21 6.00
C LEU A 84 -15.81 -2.41 5.95
N TYR A 85 -15.82 -1.22 6.54
CA TYR A 85 -14.62 -0.41 6.73
C TYR A 85 -14.75 0.55 7.91
N ARG A 86 -13.60 0.91 8.48
CA ARG A 86 -13.40 2.06 9.37
C ARG A 86 -12.26 2.88 8.78
N MET A 87 -12.53 4.12 8.39
CA MET A 87 -11.57 5.01 7.77
C MET A 87 -11.42 6.29 8.59
N THR A 88 -10.19 6.68 8.83
CA THR A 88 -9.85 7.98 9.44
C THR A 88 -9.06 8.79 8.42
N VAL A 89 -9.59 9.96 8.05
CA VAL A 89 -8.96 10.90 7.12
C VAL A 89 -8.47 12.12 7.89
N GLU A 90 -7.16 12.33 7.91
CA GLU A 90 -6.50 13.46 8.57
C GLU A 90 -6.14 14.54 7.55
N VAL A 91 -6.68 15.74 7.70
CA VAL A 91 -6.52 16.85 6.76
C VAL A 91 -5.93 18.06 7.47
N GLN A 92 -5.01 18.77 6.83
CA GLN A 92 -4.51 20.05 7.32
C GLN A 92 -5.57 21.15 7.15
N ASN A 93 -5.62 22.12 8.06
CA ASN A 93 -6.56 23.24 7.96
C ASN A 93 -6.49 23.98 6.63
N SER A 94 -5.30 24.23 6.11
CA SER A 94 -5.13 24.90 4.82
C SER A 94 -5.72 24.13 3.65
N THR A 95 -5.61 22.81 3.66
CA THR A 95 -6.22 21.94 2.66
C THR A 95 -7.75 21.95 2.78
N LEU A 96 -8.25 21.91 4.02
CA LEU A 96 -9.67 21.97 4.29
C LEU A 96 -10.30 23.31 3.84
N GLU A 97 -9.61 24.43 4.03
CA GLU A 97 -10.06 25.74 3.58
C GLU A 97 -10.11 25.83 2.04
N GLU A 98 -9.21 25.14 1.34
CA GLU A 98 -9.12 25.17 -0.13
C GLU A 98 -10.07 24.17 -0.80
N TYR A 99 -10.16 22.94 -0.29
CA TYR A 99 -10.86 21.82 -0.95
C TYR A 99 -12.13 21.36 -0.22
N GLY A 100 -12.42 21.90 0.97
CA GLY A 100 -13.55 21.47 1.79
C GLY A 100 -13.27 20.15 2.53
N ALA A 101 -14.30 19.62 3.18
CA ALA A 101 -14.21 18.36 3.93
C ALA A 101 -14.09 17.15 2.98
N PRO A 102 -13.27 16.13 3.31
CA PRO A 102 -13.25 14.90 2.55
C PRO A 102 -14.60 14.19 2.59
N VAL A 103 -14.92 13.49 1.52
CA VAL A 103 -16.14 12.69 1.41
C VAL A 103 -15.76 11.27 1.03
N VAL A 104 -16.14 10.32 1.88
CA VAL A 104 -16.04 8.89 1.56
C VAL A 104 -17.42 8.44 1.08
N THR A 105 -17.47 7.81 -0.07
CA THR A 105 -18.70 7.28 -0.64
C THR A 105 -18.70 5.76 -0.61
N PHE A 106 -19.86 5.17 -0.37
CA PHE A 106 -20.08 3.74 -0.56
C PHE A 106 -21.34 3.53 -1.40
N GLY A 107 -21.20 2.81 -2.50
CA GLY A 107 -22.31 2.49 -3.40
C GLY A 107 -21.90 1.49 -4.48
N SER A 108 -22.80 0.61 -4.89
CA SER A 108 -22.52 -0.42 -5.91
C SER A 108 -21.27 -1.27 -5.59
N ASN A 109 -21.06 -1.60 -4.32
CA ASN A 109 -19.87 -2.30 -3.81
C ASN A 109 -18.54 -1.57 -4.06
N VAL A 110 -18.55 -0.25 -4.13
CA VAL A 110 -17.34 0.59 -4.24
C VAL A 110 -17.25 1.49 -3.02
N ILE A 111 -16.13 1.43 -2.30
CA ILE A 111 -15.70 2.40 -1.30
C ILE A 111 -14.75 3.35 -2.01
N ALA A 112 -15.07 4.64 -2.10
CA ALA A 112 -14.23 5.59 -2.81
C ALA A 112 -13.91 6.83 -1.97
N LEU A 113 -12.64 7.23 -2.01
CA LEU A 113 -12.12 8.49 -1.51
C LEU A 113 -11.22 9.11 -2.58
N ASP A 114 -11.57 10.32 -3.03
CA ASP A 114 -10.74 11.19 -3.88
C ASP A 114 -10.51 12.49 -3.12
N TYR A 115 -9.23 12.82 -2.84
CA TYR A 115 -8.92 14.02 -2.08
C TYR A 115 -7.52 14.58 -2.38
N ALA A 116 -7.39 15.91 -2.35
CA ALA A 116 -6.16 16.59 -2.74
C ALA A 116 -4.96 16.28 -1.84
N ALA A 117 -5.14 16.28 -0.51
CA ALA A 117 -4.04 15.98 0.42
C ALA A 117 -4.56 15.51 1.79
N ALA A 118 -4.24 14.28 2.16
CA ALA A 118 -4.67 13.69 3.43
C ALA A 118 -3.73 12.58 3.93
N GLY A 119 -3.78 12.30 5.23
CA GLY A 119 -3.38 11.01 5.79
C GLY A 119 -4.61 10.12 5.93
N VAL A 120 -4.54 8.89 5.45
CA VAL A 120 -5.65 7.93 5.52
C VAL A 120 -5.23 6.69 6.27
N ASN A 121 -5.95 6.37 7.34
CA ASN A 121 -5.86 5.09 8.03
C ASN A 121 -7.16 4.35 7.81
N LEU A 122 -7.07 3.15 7.25
CA LEU A 122 -8.21 2.34 6.88
C LEU A 122 -8.07 0.94 7.47
N THR A 123 -9.08 0.54 8.23
CA THR A 123 -9.26 -0.82 8.72
C THR A 123 -10.41 -1.47 7.96
N LEU A 124 -10.17 -2.64 7.36
CA LEU A 124 -11.14 -3.45 6.66
C LEU A 124 -11.54 -4.67 7.51
N GLY A 125 -12.79 -5.06 7.46
CA GLY A 125 -13.24 -6.30 8.10
C GLY A 125 -13.04 -7.52 7.19
N THR A 126 -13.20 -8.72 7.73
CA THR A 126 -12.97 -9.99 7.00
C THR A 126 -14.25 -10.66 6.51
N GLY A 127 -15.40 -9.97 6.57
CA GLY A 127 -16.70 -10.55 6.20
C GLY A 127 -17.05 -10.50 4.72
N VAL A 128 -16.24 -9.85 3.88
CA VAL A 128 -16.41 -9.74 2.42
C VAL A 128 -15.08 -9.85 1.69
N ASN A 129 -15.15 -10.05 0.39
CA ASN A 129 -13.98 -10.05 -0.49
C ASN A 129 -13.60 -8.63 -0.90
N TYR A 130 -12.30 -8.34 -1.04
CA TYR A 130 -11.82 -7.02 -1.45
C TYR A 130 -10.95 -7.07 -2.69
N THR A 131 -11.11 -6.04 -3.54
CA THR A 131 -10.12 -5.61 -4.52
C THR A 131 -9.68 -4.20 -4.13
N ILE A 132 -8.39 -3.93 -4.14
CA ILE A 132 -7.83 -2.70 -3.58
C ILE A 132 -7.10 -1.91 -4.66
N GLY A 133 -7.52 -0.67 -4.88
CA GLY A 133 -6.86 0.31 -5.74
C GLY A 133 -6.45 1.53 -4.93
N VAL A 134 -5.15 1.88 -4.92
CA VAL A 134 -4.65 3.09 -4.27
C VAL A 134 -3.72 3.82 -5.22
N ILE A 135 -4.02 5.09 -5.46
CA ILE A 135 -3.19 6.00 -6.24
C ILE A 135 -2.77 7.17 -5.36
N THR A 136 -1.50 7.53 -5.39
CA THR A 136 -1.02 8.76 -4.77
C THR A 136 0.05 9.41 -5.64
N SER A 137 -0.06 10.73 -5.88
CA SER A 137 0.99 11.42 -6.63
C SER A 137 2.25 11.60 -5.79
N THR A 138 2.12 11.94 -4.51
CA THR A 138 3.27 12.09 -3.59
C THR A 138 2.92 11.55 -2.22
N GLY A 139 3.60 10.48 -1.82
CA GLY A 139 3.36 9.91 -0.48
C GLY A 139 3.73 8.45 -0.38
N ALA A 140 3.15 7.78 0.59
CA ALA A 140 3.44 6.38 0.83
C ALA A 140 2.16 5.56 0.94
N VAL A 141 2.21 4.32 0.48
CA VAL A 141 1.12 3.34 0.62
C VAL A 141 1.64 2.14 1.40
N PHE A 142 0.94 1.81 2.48
CA PHE A 142 1.24 0.67 3.34
C PHE A 142 0.01 -0.23 3.39
N ILE A 143 0.19 -1.49 3.08
CA ILE A 143 -0.86 -2.51 3.22
C ILE A 143 -0.33 -3.66 4.05
N THR A 144 -1.10 -4.06 5.05
CA THR A 144 -0.91 -5.29 5.79
C THR A 144 -2.13 -6.17 5.59
N LEU A 145 -1.91 -7.33 4.99
CA LEU A 145 -2.89 -8.36 4.76
C LEU A 145 -2.67 -9.46 5.80
N ASP A 146 -3.61 -9.61 6.71
CA ASP A 146 -3.58 -10.58 7.80
C ASP A 146 -5.01 -10.87 8.28
N HIS A 147 -5.15 -11.53 9.42
CA HIS A 147 -6.44 -11.79 10.08
C HIS A 147 -7.49 -12.47 9.20
N GLY A 148 -7.07 -13.33 8.25
CA GLY A 148 -7.98 -14.02 7.35
C GLY A 148 -8.61 -13.10 6.29
N ALA A 149 -7.91 -12.05 5.87
CA ALA A 149 -8.36 -11.16 4.81
C ALA A 149 -8.67 -11.93 3.50
N HIS A 150 -9.78 -11.61 2.85
CA HIS A 150 -10.18 -12.21 1.58
C HIS A 150 -9.85 -11.24 0.43
N ILE A 151 -8.80 -11.53 -0.33
CA ILE A 151 -8.20 -10.61 -1.29
C ILE A 151 -8.26 -11.14 -2.72
N GLY A 152 -8.76 -10.29 -3.62
CA GLY A 152 -8.57 -10.41 -5.07
C GLY A 152 -7.38 -9.57 -5.54
N ASN A 153 -7.58 -8.75 -6.57
CA ASN A 153 -6.52 -7.92 -7.13
C ASN A 153 -6.14 -6.74 -6.21
N ILE A 154 -4.86 -6.36 -6.26
CA ILE A 154 -4.33 -5.16 -5.61
C ILE A 154 -3.58 -4.34 -6.67
N SER A 155 -3.84 -3.03 -6.69
CA SER A 155 -3.10 -2.09 -7.53
C SER A 155 -2.69 -0.88 -6.70
N LEU A 156 -1.39 -0.70 -6.49
CA LEU A 156 -0.82 0.39 -5.71
C LEU A 156 0.12 1.21 -6.58
N THR A 157 -0.22 2.47 -6.78
CA THR A 157 0.56 3.37 -7.62
C THR A 157 0.97 4.63 -6.86
N THR A 158 2.25 4.99 -6.92
CA THR A 158 2.72 6.30 -6.45
C THR A 158 3.68 6.91 -7.46
N THR A 159 3.54 8.21 -7.74
CA THR A 159 4.54 8.88 -8.60
C THR A 159 5.82 9.13 -7.83
N THR A 160 5.73 9.61 -6.59
CA THR A 160 6.90 9.84 -5.74
C THR A 160 6.62 9.37 -4.32
N GLY A 161 7.25 8.27 -3.92
CA GLY A 161 7.04 7.74 -2.57
C GLY A 161 7.39 6.28 -2.41
N ALA A 162 6.91 5.69 -1.34
CA ALA A 162 7.18 4.31 -1.03
C ALA A 162 5.90 3.46 -1.05
N ILE A 163 6.04 2.21 -1.46
CA ILE A 163 4.99 1.20 -1.35
C ILE A 163 5.51 0.08 -0.44
N SER A 164 4.71 -0.33 0.51
CA SER A 164 4.99 -1.48 1.38
C SER A 164 3.79 -2.41 1.39
N LEU A 165 4.02 -3.66 1.03
CA LEU A 165 3.05 -4.75 1.10
C LEU A 165 3.58 -5.81 2.06
N ILE A 166 2.78 -6.15 3.05
CA ILE A 166 3.01 -7.27 3.98
C ILE A 166 1.82 -8.21 3.85
N MET A 167 2.07 -9.49 3.67
CA MET A 167 1.04 -10.52 3.60
C MET A 167 1.43 -11.71 4.50
N GLY A 168 0.53 -12.08 5.38
CA GLY A 168 0.63 -13.26 6.24
C GLY A 168 0.03 -14.52 5.59
N ASP A 169 0.33 -15.67 6.16
CA ASP A 169 -0.07 -17.00 5.69
C ASP A 169 -1.56 -17.34 5.94
N ASP A 170 -2.27 -16.48 6.67
CA ASP A 170 -3.69 -16.62 6.99
C ASP A 170 -4.63 -15.92 5.98
N VAL A 171 -4.09 -15.25 4.97
CA VAL A 171 -4.84 -14.55 3.93
C VAL A 171 -5.50 -15.55 2.97
N GLN A 172 -6.72 -15.25 2.52
CA GLN A 172 -7.41 -16.01 1.49
C GLN A 172 -7.33 -15.28 0.14
N ILE A 173 -6.60 -15.87 -0.79
CA ILE A 173 -6.50 -15.35 -2.16
C ILE A 173 -7.68 -15.86 -2.99
N LEU A 174 -8.31 -14.96 -3.75
CA LEU A 174 -9.52 -15.23 -4.52
C LEU A 174 -9.20 -15.57 -5.99
N GLY A 175 -9.01 -16.85 -6.25
CA GLY A 175 -8.66 -17.32 -7.60
C GLY A 175 -7.29 -16.80 -8.04
N ASP A 176 -7.10 -16.58 -9.33
CA ASP A 176 -5.86 -16.04 -9.86
C ASP A 176 -5.84 -14.51 -9.65
N SER A 177 -5.03 -14.07 -8.71
CA SER A 177 -4.96 -12.66 -8.30
C SER A 177 -3.65 -12.01 -8.74
N VAL A 178 -3.73 -10.70 -9.05
CA VAL A 178 -2.57 -9.89 -9.43
C VAL A 178 -2.40 -8.74 -8.43
N PHE A 179 -1.19 -8.61 -7.89
CA PHE A 179 -0.77 -7.49 -7.05
C PHE A 179 0.23 -6.64 -7.83
N ASP A 180 -0.22 -5.49 -8.32
CA ASP A 180 0.57 -4.56 -9.12
C ASP A 180 1.04 -3.39 -8.25
N LEU A 181 2.35 -3.25 -8.09
CA LEU A 181 3.00 -2.27 -7.22
C LEU A 181 3.92 -1.38 -8.07
N GLU A 182 3.53 -0.12 -8.28
CA GLU A 182 4.25 0.78 -9.17
C GLU A 182 4.67 2.07 -8.48
N THR A 183 5.96 2.45 -8.63
CA THR A 183 6.45 3.79 -8.27
C THR A 183 7.34 4.36 -9.36
N SER A 184 7.11 5.63 -9.73
CA SER A 184 8.04 6.28 -10.65
C SER A 184 9.34 6.67 -9.97
N THR A 185 9.28 7.15 -8.71
CA THR A 185 10.46 7.49 -7.91
C THR A 185 10.22 7.12 -6.46
N GLY A 186 10.93 6.09 -5.97
CA GLY A 186 10.77 5.66 -4.58
C GLY A 186 11.19 4.23 -4.36
N ALA A 187 10.76 3.66 -3.26
CA ALA A 187 11.09 2.28 -2.88
C ALA A 187 9.83 1.41 -2.82
N ILE A 188 9.99 0.14 -3.19
CA ILE A 188 8.97 -0.89 -2.99
C ILE A 188 9.54 -1.93 -2.04
N SER A 189 8.79 -2.24 -0.99
CA SER A 189 9.09 -3.31 -0.03
C SER A 189 7.96 -4.32 -0.02
N VAL A 190 8.29 -5.57 -0.20
CA VAL A 190 7.34 -6.69 -0.21
C VAL A 190 7.79 -7.71 0.81
N ASN A 191 6.90 -8.13 1.69
CA ASN A 191 7.12 -9.23 2.62
C ASN A 191 5.93 -10.18 2.48
N LEU A 192 6.19 -11.36 1.95
CA LEU A 192 5.17 -12.35 1.64
C LEU A 192 5.42 -13.62 2.43
N ASP A 193 4.38 -14.05 3.13
CA ASP A 193 4.25 -15.40 3.65
C ASP A 193 3.01 -16.01 2.99
N LEU A 194 3.23 -16.94 2.03
CA LEU A 194 2.13 -17.43 1.21
C LEU A 194 1.26 -18.44 1.96
N PRO A 195 -0.07 -18.32 1.83
CA PRO A 195 -0.99 -19.34 2.33
C PRO A 195 -0.72 -20.71 1.69
N VAL A 196 -0.90 -21.76 2.47
CA VAL A 196 -0.70 -23.14 2.00
C VAL A 196 -1.61 -23.45 0.82
N GLY A 197 -1.04 -23.94 -0.28
CA GLY A 197 -1.74 -24.30 -1.51
C GLY A 197 -1.98 -23.16 -2.48
N VAL A 198 -1.42 -21.98 -2.21
CA VAL A 198 -1.39 -20.84 -3.15
C VAL A 198 -0.06 -20.85 -3.87
N GLY A 199 -0.09 -20.90 -5.20
CA GLY A 199 1.09 -20.73 -6.03
C GLY A 199 1.48 -19.26 -6.16
N GLY A 200 2.76 -18.93 -5.98
CA GLY A 200 3.27 -17.56 -6.02
C GLY A 200 4.22 -17.31 -7.19
N SER A 201 4.04 -16.15 -7.83
CA SER A 201 5.01 -15.59 -8.78
C SER A 201 5.35 -14.15 -8.38
N PHE A 202 6.63 -13.81 -8.32
CA PHE A 202 7.13 -12.48 -8.02
C PHE A 202 8.04 -11.99 -9.12
N GLU A 203 7.70 -10.86 -9.72
CA GLU A 203 8.51 -10.19 -10.73
C GLU A 203 8.87 -8.77 -10.29
N ALA A 204 10.16 -8.43 -10.33
CA ALA A 204 10.63 -7.11 -9.95
C ALA A 204 11.38 -6.43 -11.10
N SER A 205 11.08 -5.16 -11.36
CA SER A 205 11.79 -4.36 -12.35
C SER A 205 12.10 -2.96 -11.87
N THR A 206 13.32 -2.49 -12.13
CA THR A 206 13.70 -1.09 -11.90
C THR A 206 14.58 -0.60 -13.06
N THR A 207 14.37 0.68 -13.44
CA THR A 207 15.23 1.32 -14.44
C THR A 207 16.55 1.77 -13.81
N VAL A 208 16.49 2.35 -12.59
CA VAL A 208 17.67 2.80 -11.84
C VAL A 208 17.51 2.44 -10.37
N GLY A 209 18.33 1.49 -9.92
CA GLY A 209 18.35 1.08 -8.52
C GLY A 209 18.57 -0.43 -8.34
N PRO A 210 18.81 -0.86 -7.12
CA PRO A 210 18.96 -2.27 -6.79
C PRO A 210 17.62 -2.99 -6.68
N VAL A 211 17.63 -4.29 -7.02
CA VAL A 211 16.61 -5.27 -6.63
C VAL A 211 17.28 -6.26 -5.70
N THR A 212 16.73 -6.42 -4.51
CA THR A 212 17.22 -7.38 -3.51
C THR A 212 16.07 -8.30 -3.13
N VAL A 213 16.25 -9.59 -3.30
CA VAL A 213 15.25 -10.61 -2.94
C VAL A 213 15.90 -11.63 -2.01
N THR A 214 15.30 -11.81 -0.86
CA THR A 214 15.52 -12.95 0.04
C THR A 214 14.37 -13.90 -0.16
N GLN A 215 14.64 -15.20 -0.25
CA GLN A 215 13.59 -16.16 -0.54
C GLN A 215 13.81 -17.50 0.18
N VAL A 216 12.71 -18.12 0.62
CA VAL A 216 12.66 -19.48 1.17
C VAL A 216 11.49 -20.20 0.51
N GLY A 217 11.73 -21.36 -0.11
CA GLY A 217 10.67 -22.12 -0.79
C GLY A 217 10.30 -21.59 -2.19
N TRP A 218 11.03 -20.61 -2.71
CA TRP A 218 10.83 -20.07 -4.06
C TRP A 218 12.02 -20.40 -4.97
N ASN A 219 11.76 -20.65 -6.24
CA ASN A 219 12.75 -20.86 -7.26
C ASN A 219 13.08 -19.57 -7.99
N GLN A 220 14.34 -19.27 -8.15
CA GLN A 220 14.77 -18.17 -8.99
C GLN A 220 14.75 -18.59 -10.46
N ILE A 221 13.78 -18.11 -11.23
CA ILE A 221 13.64 -18.34 -12.67
C ILE A 221 14.60 -17.43 -13.44
N THR A 222 14.65 -16.16 -13.07
CA THR A 222 15.63 -15.19 -13.56
C THR A 222 16.16 -14.35 -12.40
N THR A 223 17.09 -13.43 -12.64
CA THR A 223 17.61 -12.51 -11.61
C THR A 223 16.53 -11.63 -10.96
N ARG A 224 15.33 -11.58 -11.53
CA ARG A 224 14.23 -10.69 -11.12
C ARG A 224 12.85 -11.37 -11.13
N HIS A 225 12.83 -12.69 -11.34
CA HIS A 225 11.60 -13.47 -11.39
C HIS A 225 11.77 -14.73 -10.53
N TYR A 226 10.81 -14.94 -9.64
CA TYR A 226 10.78 -16.03 -8.67
C TYR A 226 9.41 -16.67 -8.67
N GLU A 227 9.36 -18.01 -8.55
CA GLU A 227 8.11 -18.77 -8.50
C GLU A 227 8.18 -19.86 -7.44
N THR A 228 7.06 -20.22 -6.83
CA THR A 228 6.95 -21.41 -6.00
C THR A 228 6.95 -22.67 -6.87
N ASP A 229 7.30 -23.83 -6.30
CA ASP A 229 7.35 -25.11 -7.02
C ASP A 229 6.00 -25.52 -7.64
N ASP A 230 4.92 -25.08 -7.03
CA ASP A 230 3.53 -25.42 -7.37
C ASP A 230 2.80 -24.34 -8.18
N TYR A 231 3.46 -23.23 -8.57
CA TYR A 231 2.83 -22.11 -9.27
C TYR A 231 1.99 -22.55 -10.48
N ASP A 232 2.54 -23.42 -11.33
CA ASP A 232 1.87 -23.91 -12.54
C ASP A 232 0.73 -24.92 -12.26
N THR A 233 0.62 -25.44 -11.05
CA THR A 233 -0.30 -26.54 -10.70
C THR A 233 -1.26 -26.20 -9.56
N ALA A 234 -1.06 -25.09 -8.86
CA ALA A 234 -1.94 -24.62 -7.82
C ALA A 234 -3.31 -24.23 -8.39
N GLU A 235 -4.39 -24.51 -7.63
CA GLU A 235 -5.75 -24.08 -8.01
C GLU A 235 -5.95 -22.58 -7.85
N THR A 236 -5.11 -21.93 -7.04
CA THR A 236 -5.14 -20.50 -6.78
C THR A 236 -3.73 -19.96 -6.88
N THR A 237 -3.56 -18.87 -7.59
CA THR A 237 -2.26 -18.24 -7.78
C THR A 237 -2.28 -16.76 -7.39
N VAL A 238 -1.13 -16.25 -6.97
CA VAL A 238 -0.89 -14.82 -6.83
C VAL A 238 0.35 -14.42 -7.63
N THR A 239 0.17 -13.45 -8.51
CA THR A 239 1.27 -12.84 -9.25
C THR A 239 1.54 -11.45 -8.70
N ILE A 240 2.74 -11.22 -8.17
CA ILE A 240 3.15 -9.92 -7.67
C ILE A 240 4.13 -9.28 -8.66
N VAL A 241 3.76 -8.10 -9.15
CA VAL A 241 4.58 -7.31 -10.07
C VAL A 241 5.01 -6.03 -9.37
N ALA A 242 6.32 -5.87 -9.12
CA ALA A 242 6.89 -4.70 -8.46
C ALA A 242 7.74 -3.90 -9.45
N GLN A 243 7.35 -2.65 -9.72
CA GLN A 243 8.00 -1.80 -10.71
C GLN A 243 8.43 -0.45 -10.14
N ALA A 244 9.72 -0.11 -10.25
CA ALA A 244 10.23 1.18 -9.86
C ALA A 244 10.98 1.85 -11.02
N GLY A 245 10.61 3.08 -11.38
CA GLY A 245 11.39 3.87 -12.35
C GLY A 245 12.79 4.18 -11.79
N THR A 246 12.84 4.88 -10.67
CA THR A 246 14.07 5.18 -9.93
C THR A 246 13.88 4.85 -8.47
N GLY A 247 14.65 3.88 -7.95
CA GLY A 247 14.54 3.47 -6.56
C GLY A 247 14.93 2.02 -6.33
N ALA A 248 14.74 1.55 -5.11
CA ALA A 248 15.06 0.19 -4.71
C ALA A 248 13.80 -0.66 -4.60
N ILE A 249 13.93 -1.94 -4.96
CA ILE A 249 12.93 -2.96 -4.66
C ILE A 249 13.57 -3.96 -3.72
N SER A 250 12.90 -4.24 -2.59
CA SER A 250 13.28 -5.27 -1.64
C SER A 250 12.12 -6.23 -1.43
N ALA A 251 12.38 -7.52 -1.52
CA ALA A 251 11.39 -8.54 -1.25
C ALA A 251 11.94 -9.60 -0.30
N ASP A 252 11.09 -10.06 0.61
CA ASP A 252 11.29 -11.25 1.46
C ASP A 252 10.12 -12.18 1.18
N LEU A 253 10.43 -13.36 0.62
CA LEU A 253 9.48 -14.33 0.08
C LEU A 253 9.60 -15.64 0.86
N SER A 254 8.54 -16.03 1.57
CA SER A 254 8.48 -17.27 2.33
C SER A 254 7.20 -18.07 2.08
#